data_04ea4c8c2d2112d7009aa904a654373a
#
_entry.id   04ea4c8c2d2112d7009aa904a654373a
#
_cell.length_a   1.000
_cell.length_b   1.000
_cell.length_c   1.000
_cell.angle_alpha   90.00
_cell.angle_beta   90.00
_cell.angle_gamma   90.00
#
_symmetry.space_group_name_H-M   'P 1'
#
loop_
_entity.id
_entity.type
_entity.pdbx_description
1 polymer ?
#
loop_
_entity_poly.entity_id
_entity_poly.type
_entity_poly.pdbx_seq_one_letter_code
_entity_poly.pdbx_strand_id
1 'polypeptide(L)'
;EGKVRFGACKTRGMGELRLEDLRVDYYDFAGNSGDLDRWLASGGSSEDRESLGLEQELKKLERFGAPKQREQRLFEVLIHWRALSPIMVKAGRDGVEADMLPLMSGVEGAKDAAGGIAPVLPGSSIKGVLRAQARRILHTLFDPDGENASEKPEYLGLLDALFGSTEWAGRLSVDDVYYRPEAPVSPDAWLKEDANALNAVTERHQHVAIDRFTGGASEGALYSARPVKRDKGEKESGWEPIHLALDLSDFPEAEGHAALALLKLLIRDLEDGYVSIGFGSRRGMGEIAVERVDWDAGFPAEEELQPAWDAFVAGGGTFHLPQLLKEEAKHDV
;
A
#
# COMPACT_ATOMS: atom_id res chain seq x y z
N GLU A 1 15.76 8.05 2.60
CA GLU A 1 15.92 6.67 2.10
C GLU A 1 14.54 6.06 1.94
N GLY A 2 14.32 5.26 0.87
CA GLY A 2 13.04 4.58 0.63
C GLY A 2 11.91 5.43 0.03
N LYS A 3 12.13 6.72 -0.23
CA LYS A 3 11.08 7.64 -0.71
C LYS A 3 10.87 7.65 -2.23
N VAL A 4 11.82 7.11 -3.00
CA VAL A 4 11.74 7.07 -4.46
C VAL A 4 11.41 5.67 -4.91
N ARG A 5 10.31 5.52 -5.64
CA ARG A 5 9.87 4.25 -6.22
C ARG A 5 9.81 4.34 -7.73
N PHE A 6 10.25 3.29 -8.42
CA PHE A 6 10.27 3.21 -9.88
C PHE A 6 9.24 2.21 -10.41
N GLY A 7 8.77 2.45 -11.62
CA GLY A 7 7.84 1.54 -12.30
C GLY A 7 6.38 1.77 -11.96
N ALA A 8 5.56 0.78 -12.31
CA ALA A 8 4.12 0.79 -12.04
C ALA A 8 3.80 0.42 -10.58
N CYS A 9 2.60 0.77 -10.13
CA CYS A 9 2.08 0.36 -8.81
C CYS A 9 2.88 0.91 -7.60
N LYS A 10 3.53 2.04 -7.74
CA LYS A 10 4.35 2.68 -6.68
C LYS A 10 3.56 2.91 -5.38
N THR A 11 2.30 3.33 -5.48
CA THR A 11 1.40 3.53 -4.32
C THR A 11 0.82 2.22 -3.76
N ARG A 12 1.27 1.08 -4.28
CA ARG A 12 0.87 -0.27 -3.85
C ARG A 12 2.04 -1.07 -3.26
N GLY A 13 3.09 -0.36 -2.79
CA GLY A 13 4.27 -1.01 -2.20
C GLY A 13 5.34 -1.48 -3.18
N MET A 14 5.13 -1.34 -4.50
CA MET A 14 6.09 -1.82 -5.50
C MET A 14 7.13 -0.76 -5.88
N GLY A 15 8.31 -1.21 -6.32
CA GLY A 15 9.34 -0.36 -6.91
C GLY A 15 10.20 0.41 -5.92
N GLU A 16 10.25 -0.01 -4.66
CA GLU A 16 11.18 0.54 -3.69
C GLU A 16 12.62 0.24 -4.11
N LEU A 17 13.49 1.23 -4.05
CA LEU A 17 14.90 1.12 -4.37
C LEU A 17 15.75 1.65 -3.23
N ARG A 18 16.84 0.96 -2.97
CA ARG A 18 17.91 1.44 -2.12
C ARG A 18 19.01 2.00 -3.01
N LEU A 19 19.35 3.25 -2.78
CA LEU A 19 20.48 3.88 -3.45
C LEU A 19 21.76 3.49 -2.71
N GLU A 20 22.64 2.72 -3.36
CA GLU A 20 23.93 2.30 -2.81
C GLU A 20 25.03 3.30 -3.19
N ASP A 21 25.06 3.70 -4.47
CA ASP A 21 25.97 4.68 -5.01
C ASP A 21 25.24 5.71 -5.87
N LEU A 22 25.54 6.99 -5.64
CA LEU A 22 25.06 8.09 -6.48
C LEU A 22 26.27 8.77 -7.15
N ARG A 23 26.19 8.86 -8.47
CA ARG A 23 27.14 9.65 -9.26
C ARG A 23 26.36 10.69 -10.06
N VAL A 24 26.84 11.93 -10.02
CA VAL A 24 26.22 13.05 -10.74
C VAL A 24 27.29 13.68 -11.62
N ASP A 25 27.11 13.60 -12.93
CA ASP A 25 27.95 14.30 -13.92
C ASP A 25 27.19 15.51 -14.46
N TYR A 26 27.86 16.65 -14.44
CA TYR A 26 27.29 17.92 -14.91
C TYR A 26 28.09 18.50 -16.05
N TYR A 27 27.39 18.94 -17.07
CA TYR A 27 27.95 19.62 -18.23
C TYR A 27 27.15 20.91 -18.51
N ASP A 28 27.81 22.05 -18.55
CA ASP A 28 27.23 23.33 -18.97
C ASP A 28 27.49 23.57 -20.45
N PHE A 29 26.60 23.09 -21.29
CA PHE A 29 26.73 23.26 -22.75
C PHE A 29 26.46 24.69 -23.23
N ALA A 30 25.75 25.51 -22.43
CA ALA A 30 25.41 26.90 -22.78
C ALA A 30 26.51 27.89 -22.35
N GLY A 31 27.11 27.67 -21.19
CA GLY A 31 28.12 28.56 -20.61
C GLY A 31 29.55 28.16 -20.87
N ASN A 32 29.84 26.92 -21.23
CA ASN A 32 31.18 26.40 -21.40
C ASN A 32 31.27 25.46 -22.61
N SER A 33 31.80 25.97 -23.72
CA SER A 33 32.03 25.17 -24.96
C SER A 33 32.91 23.96 -24.74
N GLY A 34 33.84 24.00 -23.81
CA GLY A 34 34.72 22.88 -23.49
C GLY A 34 34.02 21.71 -22.82
N ASP A 35 32.83 21.91 -22.24
CA ASP A 35 32.06 20.83 -21.66
C ASP A 35 31.35 20.00 -22.73
N LEU A 36 30.93 20.61 -23.82
CA LEU A 36 30.36 19.91 -24.97
C LEU A 36 31.44 19.04 -25.64
N ASP A 37 32.63 19.61 -25.85
CA ASP A 37 33.77 18.87 -26.44
C ASP A 37 34.18 17.66 -25.60
N ARG A 38 34.23 17.82 -24.27
CA ARG A 38 34.51 16.72 -23.33
C ARG A 38 33.44 15.65 -23.36
N TRP A 39 32.16 16.04 -23.37
CA TRP A 39 31.06 15.10 -23.42
C TRP A 39 31.07 14.30 -24.73
N LEU A 40 31.31 14.96 -25.86
CA LEU A 40 31.40 14.32 -27.16
C LEU A 40 32.64 13.38 -27.23
N ALA A 41 33.78 13.80 -26.69
CA ALA A 41 35.00 13.01 -26.69
C ALA A 41 34.90 11.75 -25.80
N SER A 42 34.15 11.83 -24.69
CA SER A 42 33.90 10.71 -23.78
C SER A 42 32.78 9.77 -24.24
N GLY A 43 32.09 10.08 -25.34
CA GLY A 43 30.91 9.30 -25.78
C GLY A 43 29.78 9.32 -24.78
N GLY A 44 29.72 10.34 -23.91
CA GLY A 44 28.75 10.43 -22.79
C GLY A 44 29.14 9.56 -21.59
N SER A 45 30.31 8.94 -21.61
CA SER A 45 30.83 8.10 -20.53
C SER A 45 31.67 8.92 -19.56
N SER A 46 31.54 8.64 -18.27
CA SER A 46 32.25 9.32 -17.18
C SER A 46 33.38 8.47 -16.56
N GLU A 47 33.96 7.55 -17.32
CA GLU A 47 34.87 6.51 -16.81
C GLU A 47 36.16 7.02 -16.12
N ASP A 48 36.57 8.28 -16.33
CA ASP A 48 37.85 8.81 -15.88
C ASP A 48 37.82 9.76 -14.68
N ARG A 49 36.72 9.82 -13.88
CA ARG A 49 36.63 10.73 -12.75
C ARG A 49 36.62 10.01 -11.40
N GLU A 50 37.43 10.54 -10.46
CA GLU A 50 37.35 10.14 -9.06
C GLU A 50 35.89 10.27 -8.52
N SER A 51 35.36 9.23 -7.90
CA SER A 51 34.05 9.28 -7.24
C SER A 51 34.12 10.20 -6.04
N LEU A 52 33.35 11.27 -6.08
CA LEU A 52 33.16 12.16 -4.93
C LEU A 52 32.16 11.51 -3.98
N GLY A 53 32.28 11.78 -2.67
CA GLY A 53 31.28 11.31 -1.72
C GLY A 53 29.90 11.91 -1.99
N LEU A 54 28.83 11.20 -1.60
CA LEU A 54 27.42 11.57 -1.83
C LEU A 54 27.11 13.04 -1.50
N GLU A 55 27.63 13.56 -0.39
CA GLU A 55 27.43 14.97 0.01
C GLU A 55 28.05 15.96 -0.98
N GLN A 56 29.19 15.63 -1.58
CA GLN A 56 29.85 16.50 -2.55
C GLN A 56 29.14 16.46 -3.90
N GLU A 57 28.60 15.30 -4.28
CA GLU A 57 27.77 15.17 -5.48
C GLU A 57 26.44 15.93 -5.34
N LEU A 58 25.79 15.87 -4.19
CA LEU A 58 24.57 16.63 -3.88
C LEU A 58 24.81 18.14 -3.90
N LYS A 59 25.96 18.64 -3.40
CA LYS A 59 26.33 20.06 -3.49
C LYS A 59 26.48 20.58 -4.92
N LYS A 60 26.80 19.73 -5.88
CA LYS A 60 26.81 20.11 -7.30
C LYS A 60 25.39 20.40 -7.79
N LEU A 61 24.39 19.64 -7.32
CA LEU A 61 22.99 19.84 -7.67
C LEU A 61 22.43 21.16 -7.10
N GLU A 62 22.92 21.63 -5.95
CA GLU A 62 22.50 22.90 -5.35
C GLU A 62 22.76 24.12 -6.27
N ARG A 63 23.74 24.03 -7.18
CA ARG A 63 24.06 25.09 -8.16
C ARG A 63 22.95 25.31 -9.20
N PHE A 64 22.04 24.36 -9.38
CA PHE A 64 20.92 24.46 -10.33
C PHE A 64 19.70 25.18 -9.80
N GLY A 65 19.83 25.83 -8.66
CA GLY A 65 18.74 26.34 -7.88
C GLY A 65 18.19 25.21 -6.99
N ALA A 66 18.12 25.47 -5.71
CA ALA A 66 17.41 24.56 -4.83
C ALA A 66 16.05 24.29 -5.50
N PRO A 67 15.68 23.00 -5.73
CA PRO A 67 14.31 22.72 -6.11
C PRO A 67 13.47 23.50 -5.12
N LYS A 68 12.46 24.24 -5.61
CA LYS A 68 11.52 24.92 -4.72
C LYS A 68 11.23 23.91 -3.64
N GLN A 69 11.67 24.16 -2.40
CA GLN A 69 11.38 23.27 -1.29
C GLN A 69 9.87 23.25 -1.22
N ARG A 70 9.25 22.25 -1.86
CA ARG A 70 7.88 21.89 -1.57
C ARG A 70 7.91 21.51 -0.10
N GLU A 71 7.11 22.17 0.67
CA GLU A 71 6.86 21.77 2.03
C GLU A 71 6.37 20.32 1.97
N GLN A 72 7.24 19.38 2.34
CA GLN A 72 6.90 17.96 2.30
C GLN A 72 5.93 17.72 3.45
N ARG A 73 4.68 17.48 3.10
CA ARG A 73 3.62 17.09 4.03
C ARG A 73 3.33 15.59 3.85
N LEU A 74 4.31 14.78 4.21
CA LEU A 74 4.21 13.33 4.23
C LEU A 74 3.88 12.88 5.65
N PHE A 75 2.82 12.13 5.81
CA PHE A 75 2.39 11.54 7.07
C PHE A 75 2.50 10.03 6.99
N GLU A 76 3.22 9.44 7.93
CA GLU A 76 3.40 7.99 8.02
C GLU A 76 2.63 7.44 9.22
N VAL A 77 2.02 6.28 9.05
CA VAL A 77 1.30 5.58 10.11
C VAL A 77 1.70 4.12 10.09
N LEU A 78 2.06 3.58 11.24
CA LEU A 78 2.41 2.19 11.42
C LEU A 78 1.37 1.51 12.31
N ILE A 79 0.66 0.51 11.78
CA ILE A 79 -0.40 -0.19 12.48
C ILE A 79 0.11 -1.57 12.88
N HIS A 80 0.31 -1.79 14.18
CA HIS A 80 0.62 -3.08 14.76
C HIS A 80 -0.67 -3.85 15.00
N TRP A 81 -0.71 -5.08 14.51
CA TRP A 81 -1.93 -5.86 14.50
C TRP A 81 -1.64 -7.38 14.61
N ARG A 82 -2.64 -8.15 14.88
CA ARG A 82 -2.59 -9.60 14.84
C ARG A 82 -3.82 -10.19 14.17
N ALA A 83 -3.66 -11.37 13.56
CA ALA A 83 -4.76 -12.08 12.94
C ALA A 83 -5.58 -12.85 14.00
N LEU A 84 -6.85 -12.50 14.17
CA LEU A 84 -7.79 -13.21 15.04
C LEU A 84 -8.38 -14.45 14.37
N SER A 85 -8.51 -14.42 13.06
CA SER A 85 -8.96 -15.53 12.22
C SER A 85 -7.95 -15.79 11.10
N PRO A 86 -8.02 -16.95 10.44
CA PRO A 86 -7.14 -17.26 9.32
C PRO A 86 -7.24 -16.18 8.22
N ILE A 87 -6.11 -15.84 7.63
CA ILE A 87 -6.03 -14.75 6.65
C ILE A 87 -5.24 -15.15 5.42
N MET A 88 -5.68 -14.72 4.24
CA MET A 88 -4.90 -14.83 2.99
C MET A 88 -5.35 -13.84 1.93
N VAL A 89 -4.49 -13.58 0.98
CA VAL A 89 -4.86 -13.15 -0.37
C VAL A 89 -4.66 -14.36 -1.28
N LYS A 90 -5.66 -14.70 -2.11
CA LYS A 90 -5.62 -15.89 -2.96
C LYS A 90 -4.52 -15.75 -4.03
N ALA A 91 -3.68 -16.77 -4.16
CA ALA A 91 -2.75 -16.88 -5.29
C ALA A 91 -3.49 -17.02 -6.64
N GLY A 92 -2.82 -16.63 -7.72
CA GLY A 92 -3.38 -16.77 -9.07
C GLY A 92 -3.42 -18.21 -9.59
N ARG A 93 -2.74 -19.16 -8.92
CA ARG A 93 -2.76 -20.59 -9.26
C ARG A 93 -3.62 -21.38 -8.28
N ASP A 94 -4.24 -22.41 -8.75
CA ASP A 94 -4.88 -23.44 -7.93
C ASP A 94 -3.83 -24.47 -7.49
N GLY A 95 -3.97 -25.01 -6.28
CA GLY A 95 -3.11 -26.06 -5.76
C GLY A 95 -3.60 -27.45 -6.14
N VAL A 96 -2.77 -28.46 -5.90
CA VAL A 96 -3.14 -29.88 -6.02
C VAL A 96 -3.77 -30.36 -4.69
N GLU A 97 -3.16 -29.95 -3.56
CA GLU A 97 -3.63 -30.29 -2.21
C GLU A 97 -4.81 -29.43 -1.75
N ALA A 98 -4.99 -28.25 -2.35
CA ALA A 98 -6.08 -27.33 -2.04
C ALA A 98 -6.39 -26.44 -3.24
N ASP A 99 -7.68 -26.16 -3.45
CA ASP A 99 -8.14 -25.31 -4.56
C ASP A 99 -7.68 -23.86 -4.43
N MET A 100 -7.38 -23.40 -3.20
CA MET A 100 -6.96 -22.04 -2.93
C MET A 100 -5.75 -22.01 -2.00
N LEU A 101 -4.65 -21.44 -2.48
CA LEU A 101 -3.42 -21.20 -1.75
C LEU A 101 -3.20 -19.71 -1.49
N PRO A 102 -2.50 -19.33 -0.41
CA PRO A 102 -2.13 -17.94 -0.17
C PRO A 102 -1.08 -17.48 -1.17
N LEU A 103 -1.11 -16.18 -1.47
CA LEU A 103 -0.09 -15.53 -2.25
C LEU A 103 1.23 -15.54 -1.46
N MET A 104 2.29 -15.97 -2.14
CA MET A 104 3.65 -16.01 -1.60
C MET A 104 4.53 -15.06 -2.36
N SER A 105 5.48 -14.44 -1.68
CA SER A 105 6.49 -13.57 -2.28
C SER A 105 7.86 -13.83 -1.65
N GLY A 106 8.92 -13.48 -2.36
CA GLY A 106 10.29 -13.55 -1.86
C GLY A 106 10.49 -12.60 -0.68
N VAL A 107 11.22 -13.06 0.33
CA VAL A 107 11.60 -12.23 1.48
C VAL A 107 13.10 -12.03 1.52
N GLU A 108 13.53 -10.77 1.72
CA GLU A 108 14.94 -10.45 1.94
C GLU A 108 15.43 -11.04 3.27
N GLY A 109 16.67 -11.54 3.26
CA GLY A 109 17.33 -12.03 4.48
C GLY A 109 17.18 -13.51 4.77
N ALA A 110 16.59 -14.31 3.87
CA ALA A 110 16.75 -15.75 3.91
C ALA A 110 18.24 -16.09 3.73
N LYS A 111 18.86 -16.63 4.78
CA LYS A 111 20.32 -16.85 4.86
C LYS A 111 20.88 -17.85 3.85
N ASP A 112 20.02 -18.51 3.09
CA ASP A 112 20.40 -19.52 2.12
C ASP A 112 20.33 -18.96 0.70
N ALA A 113 21.28 -19.34 -0.14
CA ALA A 113 21.41 -18.94 -1.53
C ALA A 113 20.18 -19.22 -2.43
N ALA A 114 19.22 -20.00 -1.93
CA ALA A 114 17.98 -20.31 -2.62
C ALA A 114 16.83 -19.31 -2.39
N GLY A 115 17.02 -18.31 -1.51
CA GLY A 115 15.96 -17.38 -1.11
C GLY A 115 14.81 -18.08 -0.37
N GLY A 116 14.16 -17.39 0.54
CA GLY A 116 12.92 -17.83 1.19
C GLY A 116 11.71 -17.15 0.60
N ILE A 117 10.55 -17.79 0.73
CA ILE A 117 9.26 -17.16 0.42
C ILE A 117 8.38 -17.13 1.67
N ALA A 118 7.52 -16.14 1.74
CA ALA A 118 6.54 -15.98 2.81
C ALA A 118 5.17 -15.58 2.25
N PRO A 119 4.09 -15.89 2.98
CA PRO A 119 2.79 -15.34 2.68
C PRO A 119 2.83 -13.81 2.71
N VAL A 120 2.14 -13.20 1.75
CA VAL A 120 2.08 -11.75 1.62
C VAL A 120 0.65 -11.26 1.49
N LEU A 121 0.34 -10.16 2.17
CA LEU A 121 -0.83 -9.34 1.93
C LEU A 121 -0.37 -8.14 1.11
N PRO A 122 -0.61 -8.11 -0.21
CA PRO A 122 -0.20 -6.99 -1.04
C PRO A 122 -0.81 -5.68 -0.55
N GLY A 123 -0.03 -4.62 -0.54
CA GLY A 123 -0.50 -3.28 -0.20
C GLY A 123 -1.70 -2.85 -1.04
N SER A 124 -1.79 -3.35 -2.28
CA SER A 124 -2.96 -3.15 -3.15
C SER A 124 -4.24 -3.77 -2.59
N SER A 125 -4.15 -4.93 -1.91
CA SER A 125 -5.29 -5.59 -1.28
C SER A 125 -5.76 -4.80 -0.07
N ILE A 126 -4.82 -4.37 0.79
CA ILE A 126 -5.11 -3.55 1.98
C ILE A 126 -5.69 -2.19 1.55
N LYS A 127 -5.05 -1.53 0.59
CA LYS A 127 -5.54 -0.26 0.02
C LYS A 127 -6.95 -0.40 -0.55
N GLY A 128 -7.26 -1.51 -1.21
CA GLY A 128 -8.59 -1.80 -1.76
C GLY A 128 -9.67 -1.93 -0.67
N VAL A 129 -9.34 -2.57 0.45
CA VAL A 129 -10.23 -2.70 1.60
C VAL A 129 -10.48 -1.34 2.26
N LEU A 130 -9.42 -0.54 2.49
CA LEU A 130 -9.54 0.81 3.02
C LEU A 130 -10.36 1.72 2.10
N ARG A 131 -10.16 1.63 0.78
CA ARG A 131 -10.99 2.35 -0.20
C ARG A 131 -12.47 1.98 -0.11
N ALA A 132 -12.78 0.70 0.01
CA ALA A 132 -14.15 0.23 0.11
C ALA A 132 -14.82 0.75 1.40
N GLN A 133 -14.08 0.77 2.51
CA GLN A 133 -14.56 1.33 3.77
C GLN A 133 -14.75 2.85 3.70
N ALA A 134 -13.78 3.58 3.13
CA ALA A 134 -13.89 5.02 2.90
C ALA A 134 -15.13 5.37 2.07
N ARG A 135 -15.35 4.60 1.00
CA ARG A 135 -16.55 4.76 0.17
C ARG A 135 -17.82 4.52 0.97
N ARG A 136 -17.84 3.51 1.85
CA ARG A 136 -19.00 3.23 2.72
C ARG A 136 -19.28 4.39 3.68
N ILE A 137 -18.25 4.95 4.32
CA ILE A 137 -18.37 6.12 5.19
C ILE A 137 -18.98 7.30 4.42
N LEU A 138 -18.39 7.64 3.27
CA LEU A 138 -18.84 8.78 2.47
C LEU A 138 -20.28 8.59 1.95
N HIS A 139 -20.63 7.40 1.46
CA HIS A 139 -21.99 7.12 1.05
C HIS A 139 -22.98 7.22 2.21
N THR A 140 -22.64 6.72 3.39
CA THR A 140 -23.49 6.83 4.56
C THR A 140 -23.75 8.28 4.97
N LEU A 141 -22.76 9.15 4.79
CA LEU A 141 -22.88 10.57 5.14
C LEU A 141 -23.64 11.39 4.09
N PHE A 142 -23.44 11.12 2.80
CA PHE A 142 -23.92 12.00 1.73
C PHE A 142 -25.01 11.41 0.85
N ASP A 143 -25.21 10.11 0.89
CA ASP A 143 -26.23 9.40 0.09
C ASP A 143 -26.80 8.20 0.85
N PRO A 144 -27.38 8.42 2.05
CA PRO A 144 -27.85 7.34 2.92
C PRO A 144 -28.97 6.50 2.27
N ASP A 145 -29.76 7.11 1.41
CA ASP A 145 -30.89 6.45 0.74
C ASP A 145 -30.52 5.83 -0.62
N GLY A 146 -29.31 6.11 -1.12
CA GLY A 146 -28.83 5.58 -2.41
C GLY A 146 -29.57 6.18 -3.62
N GLU A 147 -30.17 7.36 -3.47
CA GLU A 147 -30.97 8.01 -4.50
C GLU A 147 -30.15 8.83 -5.49
N ASN A 148 -28.90 9.14 -5.16
CA ASN A 148 -28.01 9.90 -6.04
C ASN A 148 -27.49 9.02 -7.18
N ALA A 149 -28.26 8.91 -8.24
CA ALA A 149 -27.90 8.23 -9.48
C ALA A 149 -26.88 9.04 -10.34
N SER A 150 -26.24 10.08 -9.79
CA SER A 150 -25.24 10.83 -10.55
C SER A 150 -23.98 9.98 -10.77
N GLU A 151 -23.44 10.01 -11.96
CA GLU A 151 -22.32 9.15 -12.37
C GLU A 151 -21.07 9.35 -11.50
N LYS A 152 -20.84 10.54 -10.94
CA LYS A 152 -19.76 10.85 -9.99
C LYS A 152 -20.20 11.90 -8.96
N PRO A 153 -20.71 11.47 -7.80
CA PRO A 153 -20.99 12.40 -6.71
C PRO A 153 -19.73 13.15 -6.26
N GLU A 154 -19.86 14.45 -5.98
CA GLU A 154 -18.72 15.33 -5.63
C GLU A 154 -17.94 14.84 -4.40
N TYR A 155 -18.60 14.20 -3.44
CA TYR A 155 -17.95 13.64 -2.26
C TYR A 155 -16.97 12.50 -2.55
N LEU A 156 -17.02 11.90 -3.73
CA LEU A 156 -16.02 10.92 -4.17
C LEU A 156 -14.68 11.57 -4.57
N GLY A 157 -14.62 12.90 -4.70
CA GLY A 157 -13.36 13.61 -4.96
C GLY A 157 -12.30 13.34 -3.89
N LEU A 158 -12.69 13.31 -2.62
CA LEU A 158 -11.80 12.94 -1.50
C LEU A 158 -11.33 11.48 -1.59
N LEU A 159 -12.23 10.56 -1.96
CA LEU A 159 -11.88 9.16 -2.18
C LEU A 159 -10.85 8.99 -3.29
N ASP A 160 -11.07 9.68 -4.43
CA ASP A 160 -10.17 9.62 -5.57
C ASP A 160 -8.81 10.27 -5.23
N ALA A 161 -8.79 11.36 -4.47
CA ALA A 161 -7.57 11.99 -4.00
C ALA A 161 -6.68 11.04 -3.17
N LEU A 162 -7.28 10.29 -2.26
CA LEU A 162 -6.55 9.34 -1.39
C LEU A 162 -6.14 8.08 -2.14
N PHE A 163 -7.07 7.45 -2.82
CA PHE A 163 -6.89 6.09 -3.35
C PHE A 163 -6.56 6.04 -4.84
N GLY A 164 -6.75 7.13 -5.55
CA GLY A 164 -6.54 7.23 -6.99
C GLY A 164 -7.78 6.92 -7.81
N SER A 165 -7.73 7.32 -9.08
CA SER A 165 -8.72 7.03 -10.11
C SER A 165 -8.03 6.52 -11.37
N THR A 166 -8.76 6.42 -12.48
CA THR A 166 -8.17 6.14 -13.80
C THR A 166 -7.38 7.33 -14.35
N GLU A 167 -7.60 8.52 -13.80
CA GLU A 167 -7.04 9.77 -14.30
C GLU A 167 -5.80 10.22 -13.51
N TRP A 168 -5.65 9.81 -12.25
CA TRP A 168 -4.51 10.19 -11.40
C TRP A 168 -4.16 9.16 -10.33
N ALA A 169 -2.90 9.22 -9.87
CA ALA A 169 -2.41 8.38 -8.79
C ALA A 169 -2.91 8.89 -7.43
N GLY A 170 -3.44 7.98 -6.60
CA GLY A 170 -3.82 8.32 -5.23
C GLY A 170 -2.61 8.66 -4.35
N ARG A 171 -2.82 9.53 -3.38
CA ARG A 171 -1.76 10.02 -2.48
C ARG A 171 -1.49 9.10 -1.29
N LEU A 172 -2.36 8.14 -1.01
CA LEU A 172 -2.13 7.11 -0.01
C LEU A 172 -1.30 5.98 -0.61
N SER A 173 -0.18 5.69 0.01
CA SER A 173 0.68 4.52 -0.26
C SER A 173 0.45 3.47 0.82
N VAL A 174 0.47 2.21 0.45
CA VAL A 174 0.36 1.07 1.38
C VAL A 174 1.40 0.06 0.97
N ASP A 175 2.24 -0.36 1.90
CA ASP A 175 3.28 -1.33 1.64
C ASP A 175 2.76 -2.76 1.70
N ASP A 176 3.48 -3.70 1.08
CA ASP A 176 3.21 -5.12 1.20
C ASP A 176 3.53 -5.58 2.63
N VAL A 177 2.68 -6.43 3.18
CA VAL A 177 2.81 -6.95 4.55
C VAL A 177 3.14 -8.42 4.49
N TYR A 178 4.28 -8.81 5.05
CA TYR A 178 4.76 -10.17 5.02
C TYR A 178 4.48 -10.89 6.34
N TYR A 179 4.15 -12.16 6.21
CA TYR A 179 4.17 -13.07 7.35
C TYR A 179 5.60 -13.58 7.57
N ARG A 180 6.12 -13.46 8.78
CA ARG A 180 7.47 -13.90 9.17
C ARG A 180 7.40 -15.21 9.95
N PRO A 181 7.39 -16.37 9.28
CA PRO A 181 7.42 -17.65 9.98
C PRO A 181 8.76 -17.84 10.69
N GLU A 182 8.79 -18.66 11.75
CA GLU A 182 10.02 -19.01 12.48
C GLU A 182 11.10 -19.60 11.53
N ALA A 183 10.68 -20.32 10.50
CA ALA A 183 11.55 -20.83 9.44
C ALA A 183 11.00 -20.42 8.06
N PRO A 184 11.83 -19.84 7.19
CA PRO A 184 11.43 -19.51 5.82
C PRO A 184 10.98 -20.75 5.05
N VAL A 185 9.98 -20.60 4.20
CA VAL A 185 9.51 -21.68 3.34
C VAL A 185 10.38 -21.75 2.09
N SER A 186 10.87 -22.95 1.76
CA SER A 186 11.60 -23.17 0.52
C SER A 186 10.64 -23.04 -0.68
N PRO A 187 10.99 -22.28 -1.73
CA PRO A 187 10.20 -22.19 -2.95
C PRO A 187 9.90 -23.55 -3.57
N ASP A 188 10.87 -24.45 -3.58
CA ASP A 188 10.74 -25.82 -4.11
C ASP A 188 9.75 -26.67 -3.33
N ALA A 189 9.81 -26.62 -1.99
CA ALA A 189 8.87 -27.33 -1.13
C ALA A 189 7.45 -26.78 -1.28
N TRP A 190 7.31 -25.46 -1.43
CA TRP A 190 6.02 -24.82 -1.67
C TRP A 190 5.43 -25.20 -3.02
N LEU A 191 6.23 -25.20 -4.09
CA LEU A 191 5.78 -25.55 -5.43
C LEU A 191 5.36 -27.01 -5.55
N LYS A 192 6.02 -27.90 -4.79
CA LYS A 192 5.67 -29.34 -4.70
C LYS A 192 4.53 -29.61 -3.70
N GLU A 193 4.03 -28.58 -3.05
CA GLU A 193 3.01 -28.66 -1.99
C GLU A 193 3.39 -29.67 -0.90
N ASP A 194 4.67 -29.65 -0.49
CA ASP A 194 5.13 -30.48 0.63
C ASP A 194 4.31 -30.23 1.89
N ALA A 195 3.78 -31.29 2.47
CA ALA A 195 2.85 -31.19 3.59
C ALA A 195 3.46 -30.47 4.81
N ASN A 196 4.77 -30.62 5.07
CA ASN A 196 5.42 -29.93 6.19
C ASN A 196 5.55 -28.43 5.89
N ALA A 197 5.94 -28.06 4.67
CA ALA A 197 6.02 -26.67 4.24
C ALA A 197 4.65 -25.99 4.29
N LEU A 198 3.61 -26.62 3.77
CA LEU A 198 2.24 -26.11 3.83
C LEU A 198 1.76 -25.98 5.28
N ASN A 199 1.91 -27.04 6.10
CA ASN A 199 1.43 -27.05 7.48
C ASN A 199 2.25 -26.16 8.41
N ALA A 200 3.45 -25.74 8.03
CA ALA A 200 4.23 -24.77 8.82
C ALA A 200 3.51 -23.41 8.93
N VAL A 201 2.98 -22.91 7.82
CA VAL A 201 2.42 -21.54 7.72
C VAL A 201 0.91 -21.49 7.52
N THR A 202 0.28 -22.56 7.03
CA THR A 202 -1.16 -22.58 6.70
C THR A 202 -1.94 -23.62 7.47
N GLU A 203 -3.25 -23.48 7.47
CA GLU A 203 -4.18 -24.51 7.94
C GLU A 203 -5.21 -24.84 6.85
N ARG A 204 -5.69 -26.09 6.83
CA ARG A 204 -6.64 -26.54 5.79
C ARG A 204 -8.07 -26.26 6.21
N HIS A 205 -8.79 -25.55 5.38
CA HIS A 205 -10.22 -25.31 5.50
C HIS A 205 -10.98 -25.95 4.35
N GLN A 206 -12.12 -26.55 4.65
CA GLN A 206 -13.06 -27.04 3.66
C GLN A 206 -14.34 -26.24 3.74
N HIS A 207 -14.83 -25.83 2.59
CA HIS A 207 -16.03 -25.03 2.44
C HIS A 207 -17.00 -25.75 1.51
N VAL A 208 -18.29 -25.73 1.91
CA VAL A 208 -19.37 -26.28 1.11
C VAL A 208 -20.55 -25.32 1.13
N ALA A 209 -21.21 -25.14 0.00
CA ALA A 209 -22.53 -24.49 -0.01
C ALA A 209 -23.62 -25.53 0.20
N ILE A 210 -24.57 -25.21 1.05
CA ILE A 210 -25.75 -26.03 1.32
C ILE A 210 -26.90 -25.54 0.45
N ASP A 211 -27.48 -26.48 -0.31
CA ASP A 211 -28.70 -26.21 -1.04
C ASP A 211 -29.87 -26.05 -0.07
N ARG A 212 -30.58 -24.92 -0.17
CA ARG A 212 -31.64 -24.56 0.79
C ARG A 212 -32.89 -25.41 0.66
N PHE A 213 -33.13 -26.05 -0.47
CA PHE A 213 -34.30 -26.88 -0.68
C PHE A 213 -34.07 -28.31 -0.24
N THR A 214 -32.91 -28.88 -0.54
CA THR A 214 -32.61 -30.27 -0.23
C THR A 214 -31.93 -30.44 1.11
N GLY A 215 -31.33 -29.38 1.67
CA GLY A 215 -30.47 -29.44 2.86
C GLY A 215 -29.16 -30.19 2.65
N GLY A 216 -28.88 -30.61 1.43
CA GLY A 216 -27.64 -31.30 1.04
C GLY A 216 -26.58 -30.35 0.51
N ALA A 217 -25.38 -30.87 0.29
CA ALA A 217 -24.32 -30.10 -0.37
C ALA A 217 -24.70 -29.83 -1.82
N SER A 218 -24.56 -28.56 -2.25
CA SER A 218 -24.71 -28.21 -3.67
C SER A 218 -23.61 -28.87 -4.49
N GLU A 219 -23.98 -29.41 -5.66
CA GLU A 219 -23.04 -30.02 -6.58
C GLU A 219 -21.99 -29.00 -7.07
N GLY A 220 -20.70 -29.38 -7.06
CA GLY A 220 -19.58 -28.52 -7.45
C GLY A 220 -19.23 -27.41 -6.46
N ALA A 221 -19.90 -27.32 -5.30
CA ALA A 221 -19.70 -26.25 -4.32
C ALA A 221 -18.74 -26.62 -3.17
N LEU A 222 -18.15 -27.80 -3.20
CA LEU A 222 -17.10 -28.19 -2.26
C LEU A 222 -15.75 -27.68 -2.77
N TYR A 223 -15.06 -26.88 -1.96
CA TYR A 223 -13.69 -26.45 -2.24
C TYR A 223 -12.88 -26.37 -0.95
N SER A 224 -11.57 -26.46 -1.12
CA SER A 224 -10.61 -26.38 -0.04
C SER A 224 -9.75 -25.12 -0.14
N ALA A 225 -9.39 -24.54 0.99
CA ALA A 225 -8.50 -23.38 1.09
C ALA A 225 -7.43 -23.64 2.14
N ARG A 226 -6.28 -23.03 1.94
CA ARG A 226 -5.18 -23.04 2.91
C ARG A 226 -4.78 -21.63 3.32
N PRO A 227 -5.61 -20.93 4.11
CA PRO A 227 -5.22 -19.62 4.64
C PRO A 227 -4.04 -19.74 5.61
N VAL A 228 -3.35 -18.63 5.81
CA VAL A 228 -2.34 -18.49 6.86
C VAL A 228 -3.04 -18.59 8.20
N LYS A 229 -2.40 -19.30 9.12
CA LYS A 229 -2.92 -19.55 10.48
C LYS A 229 -3.15 -18.21 11.21
N ARG A 230 -4.16 -18.19 12.07
CA ARG A 230 -4.32 -17.11 13.04
C ARG A 230 -3.15 -17.09 14.04
N ASP A 231 -2.87 -15.94 14.59
CA ASP A 231 -1.92 -15.80 15.68
C ASP A 231 -2.45 -16.49 16.95
N LYS A 232 -1.61 -17.27 17.60
CA LYS A 232 -1.97 -18.04 18.81
C LYS A 232 -1.46 -17.34 20.05
N GLY A 233 -2.39 -16.78 20.84
CA GLY A 233 -2.11 -16.26 22.19
C GLY A 233 -1.42 -14.89 22.19
N GLU A 234 -0.73 -14.60 23.31
CA GLU A 234 -0.07 -13.31 23.60
C GLU A 234 1.32 -13.15 22.95
N LYS A 235 1.70 -14.05 22.04
CA LYS A 235 2.96 -13.91 21.29
C LYS A 235 2.81 -12.77 20.28
N GLU A 236 3.94 -12.14 19.97
CA GLU A 236 4.04 -11.17 18.87
C GLU A 236 3.41 -11.73 17.59
N SER A 237 2.72 -10.87 16.85
CA SER A 237 2.15 -11.22 15.56
C SER A 237 3.24 -11.77 14.63
N GLY A 238 2.90 -12.82 13.90
CA GLY A 238 3.76 -13.29 12.80
C GLY A 238 3.73 -12.37 11.58
N TRP A 239 2.84 -11.40 11.54
CA TRP A 239 2.70 -10.43 10.48
C TRP A 239 3.48 -9.15 10.77
N GLU A 240 4.09 -8.58 9.74
CA GLU A 240 4.66 -7.24 9.81
C GLU A 240 3.56 -6.20 10.05
N PRO A 241 3.90 -5.05 10.67
CA PRO A 241 2.96 -3.93 10.78
C PRO A 241 2.50 -3.43 9.40
N ILE A 242 1.26 -2.95 9.31
CA ILE A 242 0.78 -2.27 8.11
C ILE A 242 1.37 -0.86 8.10
N HIS A 243 2.13 -0.53 7.06
CA HIS A 243 2.67 0.80 6.85
C HIS A 243 1.84 1.56 5.83
N LEU A 244 1.37 2.74 6.24
CA LEU A 244 0.64 3.70 5.41
C LEU A 244 1.46 4.97 5.29
N ALA A 245 1.54 5.54 4.08
CA ALA A 245 2.16 6.84 3.87
C ALA A 245 1.23 7.70 3.01
N LEU A 246 0.90 8.90 3.50
CA LEU A 246 0.01 9.85 2.84
C LEU A 246 0.76 11.14 2.50
N ASP A 247 0.92 11.42 1.22
CA ASP A 247 1.56 12.63 0.70
C ASP A 247 0.51 13.71 0.41
N LEU A 248 0.50 14.75 1.21
CA LEU A 248 -0.39 15.91 1.09
C LEU A 248 0.35 17.19 0.66
N SER A 249 1.56 17.08 0.13
CA SER A 249 2.41 18.23 -0.23
C SER A 249 1.76 19.19 -1.22
N ASP A 250 0.84 18.71 -2.05
CA ASP A 250 0.14 19.49 -3.08
C ASP A 250 -1.26 19.94 -2.65
N PHE A 251 -1.72 19.58 -1.45
CA PHE A 251 -3.07 19.92 -1.00
C PHE A 251 -3.10 21.21 -0.20
N PRO A 252 -4.13 22.06 -0.37
CA PRO A 252 -4.45 23.10 0.60
C PRO A 252 -4.64 22.48 1.98
N GLU A 253 -4.42 23.28 3.03
CA GLU A 253 -4.43 22.79 4.40
C GLU A 253 -5.77 22.17 4.80
N ALA A 254 -6.86 22.83 4.47
CA ALA A 254 -8.22 22.37 4.81
C ALA A 254 -8.55 21.03 4.16
N GLU A 255 -8.24 20.87 2.86
CA GLU A 255 -8.44 19.61 2.12
C GLU A 255 -7.51 18.51 2.66
N GLY A 256 -6.28 18.87 3.01
CA GLY A 256 -5.32 17.96 3.65
C GLY A 256 -5.85 17.45 5.00
N HIS A 257 -6.38 18.35 5.84
CA HIS A 257 -6.98 17.97 7.12
C HIS A 257 -8.23 17.10 6.96
N ALA A 258 -9.08 17.36 5.97
CA ALA A 258 -10.23 16.48 5.68
C ALA A 258 -9.77 15.07 5.24
N ALA A 259 -8.68 14.98 4.46
CA ALA A 259 -8.08 13.71 4.06
C ALA A 259 -7.50 12.94 5.25
N LEU A 260 -6.80 13.62 6.17
CA LEU A 260 -6.28 13.04 7.41
C LEU A 260 -7.39 12.61 8.36
N ALA A 261 -8.49 13.38 8.45
CA ALA A 261 -9.65 13.01 9.23
C ALA A 261 -10.31 11.71 8.71
N LEU A 262 -10.46 11.57 7.38
CA LEU A 262 -10.97 10.32 6.81
C LEU A 262 -10.02 9.16 7.08
N LEU A 263 -8.69 9.35 6.96
CA LEU A 263 -7.70 8.31 7.29
C LEU A 263 -7.83 7.88 8.76
N LYS A 264 -8.00 8.83 9.69
CA LYS A 264 -8.20 8.54 11.11
C LYS A 264 -9.47 7.72 11.37
N LEU A 265 -10.57 8.05 10.68
CA LEU A 265 -11.82 7.27 10.75
C LEU A 265 -11.63 5.84 10.24
N LEU A 266 -10.87 5.66 9.16
CA LEU A 266 -10.56 4.34 8.61
C LEU A 266 -9.75 3.48 9.58
N ILE A 267 -8.77 4.08 10.24
CA ILE A 267 -7.95 3.37 11.23
C ILE A 267 -8.80 3.03 12.46
N ARG A 268 -9.66 3.92 12.90
CA ARG A 268 -10.61 3.64 13.98
C ARG A 268 -11.55 2.48 13.63
N ASP A 269 -12.05 2.42 12.39
CA ASP A 269 -12.89 1.30 11.94
C ASP A 269 -12.11 -0.04 11.90
N LEU A 270 -10.79 0.00 11.67
CA LEU A 270 -9.90 -1.16 11.82
C LEU A 270 -9.75 -1.57 13.29
N GLU A 271 -9.55 -0.60 14.20
CA GLU A 271 -9.45 -0.82 15.65
C GLU A 271 -10.74 -1.41 16.23
N ASP A 272 -11.88 -0.92 15.76
CA ASP A 272 -13.21 -1.38 16.19
C ASP A 272 -13.64 -2.71 15.54
N GLY A 273 -12.80 -3.28 14.64
CA GLY A 273 -13.06 -4.58 13.99
C GLY A 273 -14.13 -4.54 12.88
N TYR A 274 -14.49 -3.36 12.38
CA TYR A 274 -15.46 -3.23 11.27
C TYR A 274 -14.87 -3.59 9.90
N VAL A 275 -13.57 -3.78 9.81
CA VAL A 275 -12.84 -4.02 8.57
C VAL A 275 -12.08 -5.33 8.65
N SER A 276 -12.37 -6.24 7.73
CA SER A 276 -11.63 -7.50 7.56
C SER A 276 -10.69 -7.42 6.37
N ILE A 277 -9.51 -8.02 6.45
CA ILE A 277 -8.47 -7.96 5.41
C ILE A 277 -8.37 -9.30 4.69
N GLY A 278 -8.25 -9.27 3.37
CA GLY A 278 -7.97 -10.44 2.54
C GLY A 278 -9.22 -11.16 2.03
N PHE A 279 -9.01 -12.41 1.62
CA PHE A 279 -10.04 -13.25 1.01
C PHE A 279 -10.98 -13.87 2.05
N GLY A 280 -12.25 -13.97 1.72
CA GLY A 280 -13.21 -14.77 2.50
C GLY A 280 -13.74 -14.07 3.76
N SER A 281 -13.70 -12.73 3.85
CA SER A 281 -14.21 -11.94 4.98
C SER A 281 -15.65 -12.28 5.40
N ARG A 282 -16.52 -12.61 4.43
CA ARG A 282 -17.90 -13.08 4.71
C ARG A 282 -17.99 -14.55 5.15
N ARG A 283 -16.86 -15.24 5.27
CA ARG A 283 -16.75 -16.67 5.63
C ARG A 283 -15.92 -16.87 6.91
N GLY A 284 -15.79 -15.85 7.74
CA GLY A 284 -15.06 -15.90 9.00
C GLY A 284 -13.53 -15.88 8.86
N MET A 285 -13.02 -15.34 7.75
CA MET A 285 -11.58 -15.12 7.55
C MET A 285 -11.25 -13.64 7.52
N GLY A 286 -10.00 -13.29 7.84
CA GLY A 286 -9.48 -11.94 7.71
C GLY A 286 -9.83 -10.99 8.85
N GLU A 287 -10.36 -11.49 9.97
CA GLU A 287 -10.58 -10.69 11.17
C GLU A 287 -9.24 -10.39 11.84
N ILE A 288 -9.04 -9.13 12.19
CA ILE A 288 -7.81 -8.64 12.81
C ILE A 288 -8.11 -7.90 14.11
N ALA A 289 -7.13 -7.84 15.00
CA ALA A 289 -7.11 -6.91 16.13
C ALA A 289 -5.94 -5.95 15.96
N VAL A 290 -6.22 -4.67 15.97
CA VAL A 290 -5.18 -3.63 16.06
C VAL A 290 -4.73 -3.57 17.51
N GLU A 291 -3.42 -3.62 17.72
CA GLU A 291 -2.81 -3.62 19.06
C GLU A 291 -2.28 -2.21 19.40
N ARG A 292 -1.73 -1.54 18.43
CA ARG A 292 -1.16 -0.20 18.57
C ARG A 292 -1.08 0.49 17.20
N VAL A 293 -1.27 1.80 17.21
CA VAL A 293 -1.04 2.66 16.06
C VAL A 293 0.03 3.68 16.40
N ASP A 294 1.13 3.68 15.66
CA ASP A 294 2.18 4.67 15.78
C ASP A 294 1.94 5.73 14.69
N TRP A 295 1.61 6.93 15.12
CA TRP A 295 1.39 8.09 14.27
C TRP A 295 2.67 8.89 14.11
N ASP A 296 2.91 9.43 12.92
CA ASP A 296 3.96 10.41 12.70
C ASP A 296 3.86 11.56 13.72
N ALA A 297 5.00 12.05 14.21
CA ALA A 297 5.05 13.14 15.19
C ALA A 297 4.42 14.46 14.67
N GLY A 298 4.36 14.64 13.35
CA GLY A 298 3.70 15.76 12.68
C GLY A 298 2.21 15.56 12.42
N PHE A 299 1.62 14.41 12.81
CA PHE A 299 0.21 14.16 12.58
C PHE A 299 -0.66 15.08 13.44
N PRO A 300 -1.61 15.85 12.85
CA PRO A 300 -2.42 16.81 13.59
C PRO A 300 -3.32 16.14 14.64
N ALA A 301 -3.54 16.86 15.74
CA ALA A 301 -4.46 16.41 16.78
C ALA A 301 -5.92 16.39 16.25
N GLU A 302 -6.80 15.67 16.96
CA GLU A 302 -8.20 15.53 16.52
C GLU A 302 -8.92 16.86 16.48
N GLU A 303 -8.61 17.73 17.44
CA GLU A 303 -9.17 19.08 17.54
C GLU A 303 -8.81 19.97 16.34
N GLU A 304 -7.68 19.70 15.69
CA GLU A 304 -7.24 20.40 14.47
C GLU A 304 -7.92 19.84 13.20
N LEU A 305 -8.22 18.55 13.18
CA LEU A 305 -8.85 17.88 12.05
C LEU A 305 -10.36 18.09 12.00
N GLN A 306 -11.02 18.15 13.18
CA GLN A 306 -12.47 18.21 13.30
C GLN A 306 -13.10 19.39 12.56
N PRO A 307 -12.59 20.64 12.63
CA PRO A 307 -13.17 21.76 11.91
C PRO A 307 -13.16 21.59 10.38
N ALA A 308 -12.11 21.01 9.83
CA ALA A 308 -12.00 20.75 8.39
C ALA A 308 -12.95 19.64 7.94
N TRP A 309 -13.11 18.60 8.78
CA TRP A 309 -14.08 17.53 8.55
C TRP A 309 -15.50 18.05 8.61
N ASP A 310 -15.85 18.84 9.61
CA ASP A 310 -17.19 19.43 9.75
C ASP A 310 -17.51 20.35 8.58
N ALA A 311 -16.56 21.15 8.13
CA ALA A 311 -16.70 22.01 6.94
C ALA A 311 -16.92 21.18 5.65
N PHE A 312 -16.18 20.08 5.49
CA PHE A 312 -16.35 19.15 4.38
C PHE A 312 -17.75 18.52 4.40
N VAL A 313 -18.21 18.06 5.56
CA VAL A 313 -19.56 17.48 5.73
C VAL A 313 -20.65 18.53 5.48
N ALA A 314 -20.53 19.72 6.06
CA ALA A 314 -21.47 20.81 5.88
C ALA A 314 -21.53 21.32 4.42
N GLY A 315 -20.42 21.24 3.70
CA GLY A 315 -20.29 21.57 2.26
C GLY A 315 -20.82 20.50 1.32
N GLY A 316 -21.54 19.48 1.83
CA GLY A 316 -22.07 18.39 1.01
C GLY A 316 -20.99 17.45 0.43
N GLY A 317 -19.80 17.42 1.03
CA GLY A 317 -18.71 16.56 0.61
C GLY A 317 -17.93 17.08 -0.60
N THR A 318 -18.11 18.34 -0.98
CA THR A 318 -17.36 18.94 -2.09
C THR A 318 -15.87 18.96 -1.75
N PHE A 319 -15.05 18.34 -2.60
CA PHE A 319 -13.61 18.26 -2.45
C PHE A 319 -12.91 18.69 -3.73
N HIS A 320 -12.07 19.71 -3.61
CA HIS A 320 -11.35 20.28 -4.76
C HIS A 320 -9.96 19.67 -4.89
N LEU A 321 -9.78 18.89 -5.95
CA LEU A 321 -8.45 18.40 -6.31
C LEU A 321 -7.54 19.56 -6.74
N PRO A 322 -6.29 19.59 -6.27
CA PRO A 322 -5.30 20.57 -6.69
C PRO A 322 -5.15 20.62 -8.21
N GLN A 323 -4.98 21.84 -8.75
CA GLN A 323 -4.84 22.03 -10.20
C GLN A 323 -3.66 21.26 -10.81
N LEU A 324 -2.57 21.10 -10.06
CA LEU A 324 -1.38 20.34 -10.48
C LEU A 324 -1.70 18.88 -10.78
N LEU A 325 -2.60 18.26 -10.01
CA LEU A 325 -3.04 16.87 -10.27
C LEU A 325 -3.87 16.75 -11.54
N LYS A 326 -4.56 17.84 -11.95
CA LYS A 326 -5.34 17.89 -13.21
C LYS A 326 -4.44 18.05 -14.43
N GLU A 327 -3.22 18.57 -14.25
CA GLU A 327 -2.25 18.77 -15.34
C GLU A 327 -1.39 17.52 -15.55
N GLU A 328 -1.01 16.79 -14.49
CA GLU A 328 -0.30 15.51 -14.59
C GLU A 328 -1.11 14.46 -15.38
N ALA A 329 -2.42 14.44 -15.20
CA ALA A 329 -3.32 13.53 -15.93
C ALA A 329 -3.37 13.79 -17.45
N LYS A 330 -2.95 14.95 -17.91
CA LYS A 330 -2.93 15.32 -19.35
C LYS A 330 -1.64 14.92 -20.07
N HIS A 331 -0.59 14.58 -19.32
CA HIS A 331 0.73 14.23 -19.87
C HIS A 331 1.00 12.72 -19.91
N ASP A 332 0.17 11.90 -19.27
CA ASP A 332 0.30 10.42 -19.22
C ASP A 332 -0.62 9.69 -20.22
N VAL A 333 -1.19 10.40 -21.22
CA VAL A 333 -2.01 9.80 -22.30
C VAL A 333 -1.26 9.81 -23.63
#